data_859601e474fcb162443d9ba8bb3da204
#
_entry.id   859601e474fcb162443d9ba8bb3da204
#
_cell.length_a   1.000
_cell.length_b   1.000
_cell.length_c   1.000
_cell.angle_alpha   90.00
_cell.angle_beta   90.00
_cell.angle_gamma   90.00
#
_symmetry.space_group_name_H-M   'P 1'
#
loop_
_entity.id
_entity.type
_entity.pdbx_description
1 polymer ?
#
loop_
_entity_poly.entity_id
_entity_poly.type
_entity_poly.pdbx_seq_one_letter_code
_entity_poly.pdbx_strand_id
1 'polypeptide(L)'
;VSGRFAVPANAEGATAELDKTLQALTGHFQVHADSAQASRQVSSESRLRAELAPVGESLSLRLVAAPFGADGPRLSVGSGRVRLMAAIGGETLGTERNLSAEKKHLESLLDAFPFLEDTGDAENGDWLIEDPEQALGLVEGLPAHAAIAEVDWPKGKRLRTVSVDAGKLGITVSKERDWFRVSGQARLDEGLVVQLETLLAAAREKSRFLPMGDGVYVALTRALKQKLQDLAAVAETDKHGSK
;
A
#
# COMPACT_ATOMS: atom_id res chain seq x y z
N VAL A 1 -4.05 27.98 19.91
CA VAL A 1 -3.47 29.07 20.73
C VAL A 1 -1.97 29.09 20.45
N SER A 2 -1.51 30.12 19.71
CA SER A 2 -0.09 30.29 19.38
C SER A 2 0.57 31.08 20.53
N GLY A 3 1.32 30.40 21.38
CA GLY A 3 2.15 31.02 22.40
C GLY A 3 3.59 31.19 21.89
N ARG A 4 4.15 32.39 22.02
CA ARG A 4 5.58 32.64 21.77
C ARG A 4 6.30 32.75 23.10
N PHE A 5 7.34 31.94 23.29
CA PHE A 5 8.28 32.06 24.39
C PHE A 5 9.63 32.49 23.85
N ALA A 6 10.29 33.40 24.52
CA ALA A 6 11.65 33.82 24.18
C ALA A 6 12.61 33.41 25.29
N VAL A 7 13.68 32.71 24.93
CA VAL A 7 14.80 32.40 25.83
C VAL A 7 15.99 33.22 25.36
N PRO A 8 16.65 34.01 26.24
CA PRO A 8 17.82 34.81 25.86
C PRO A 8 18.97 33.88 25.42
N ALA A 9 19.48 34.10 24.21
CA ALA A 9 20.53 33.25 23.64
C ALA A 9 21.91 33.41 24.31
N ASN A 10 22.07 34.46 25.12
CA ASN A 10 23.32 34.80 25.80
C ASN A 10 23.34 34.43 27.30
N ALA A 11 22.34 33.73 27.81
CA ALA A 11 22.37 33.25 29.19
C ALA A 11 23.30 32.04 29.29
N GLU A 12 24.23 32.08 30.24
CA GLU A 12 25.19 30.98 30.50
C GLU A 12 24.42 29.66 30.80
N GLY A 13 24.60 28.62 29.99
CA GLY A 13 23.89 27.34 30.11
C GLY A 13 22.51 27.27 29.43
N ALA A 14 21.97 28.38 28.91
CA ALA A 14 20.62 28.40 28.31
C ALA A 14 20.49 27.47 27.11
N THR A 15 21.54 27.33 26.31
CA THR A 15 21.56 26.43 25.14
C THR A 15 21.48 24.96 25.57
N ALA A 16 22.26 24.57 26.59
CA ALA A 16 22.25 23.19 27.07
C ALA A 16 20.94 22.81 27.79
N GLU A 17 20.32 23.75 28.50
CA GLU A 17 19.04 23.55 29.18
C GLU A 17 17.85 23.56 28.18
N LEU A 18 17.92 24.39 27.14
CA LEU A 18 16.99 24.38 26.03
C LEU A 18 17.06 23.04 25.26
N ASP A 19 18.27 22.55 24.94
CA ASP A 19 18.47 21.27 24.27
C ASP A 19 17.94 20.10 25.08
N LYS A 20 18.15 20.10 26.40
CA LYS A 20 17.62 19.08 27.32
C LYS A 20 16.09 19.14 27.40
N THR A 21 15.51 20.32 27.41
CA THR A 21 14.05 20.50 27.43
C THR A 21 13.42 20.12 26.10
N LEU A 22 14.04 20.49 24.98
CA LEU A 22 13.62 20.10 23.65
C LEU A 22 13.70 18.58 23.48
N GLN A 23 14.76 17.95 24.00
CA GLN A 23 14.92 16.49 23.97
C GLN A 23 13.85 15.76 24.78
N ALA A 24 13.43 16.30 25.92
CA ALA A 24 12.33 15.75 26.71
C ALA A 24 10.95 15.92 26.02
N LEU A 25 10.78 16.99 25.24
CA LEU A 25 9.55 17.26 24.50
C LEU A 25 9.43 16.46 23.20
N THR A 26 10.55 16.09 22.55
CA THR A 26 10.54 15.33 21.29
C THR A 26 9.97 13.93 21.42
N GLY A 27 9.94 13.36 22.64
CA GLY A 27 9.25 12.09 22.92
C GLY A 27 7.73 12.15 22.84
N HIS A 28 7.13 13.35 22.89
CA HIS A 28 5.69 13.56 22.95
C HIS A 28 5.15 14.54 21.90
N PHE A 29 6.01 15.36 21.29
CA PHE A 29 5.62 16.39 20.32
C PHE A 29 6.63 16.48 19.17
N GLN A 30 6.17 16.86 17.99
CA GLN A 30 7.06 17.28 16.91
C GLN A 30 7.71 18.61 17.25
N VAL A 31 8.97 18.59 17.66
CA VAL A 31 9.73 19.81 17.98
C VAL A 31 10.53 20.22 16.74
N HIS A 32 10.26 21.44 16.25
CA HIS A 32 11.00 22.07 15.16
C HIS A 32 11.89 23.17 15.73
N ALA A 33 13.20 22.95 15.78
CA ALA A 33 14.15 23.94 16.25
C ALA A 33 15.05 24.40 15.10
N ASP A 34 15.02 25.69 14.77
CA ASP A 34 15.88 26.27 13.73
C ASP A 34 17.34 26.43 14.20
N SER A 35 17.58 26.37 15.53
CA SER A 35 18.89 26.56 16.17
C SER A 35 19.53 25.30 16.72
N ALA A 36 18.79 24.21 16.86
CA ALA A 36 19.36 22.92 17.28
C ALA A 36 20.23 22.34 16.15
N GLN A 37 21.47 21.97 16.48
CA GLN A 37 22.33 21.30 15.51
C GLN A 37 21.99 19.80 15.52
N ALA A 38 21.66 19.26 14.36
CA ALA A 38 21.55 17.81 14.19
C ALA A 38 22.90 17.17 14.50
N SER A 39 22.92 16.11 15.31
CA SER A 39 24.13 15.33 15.57
C SER A 39 24.61 14.60 14.31
N ARG A 40 23.67 14.31 13.39
CA ARG A 40 23.96 13.66 12.11
C ARG A 40 22.94 14.08 11.04
N GLN A 41 23.44 14.36 9.83
CA GLN A 41 22.60 14.56 8.65
C GLN A 41 22.35 13.21 7.96
N VAL A 42 21.09 12.95 7.57
CA VAL A 42 20.68 11.75 6.84
C VAL A 42 19.97 12.14 5.55
N SER A 43 20.07 11.26 4.53
CA SER A 43 19.34 11.45 3.28
C SER A 43 17.85 11.31 3.50
N SER A 44 17.06 12.19 2.89
CA SER A 44 15.61 12.12 2.93
C SER A 44 15.08 11.01 2.02
N GLU A 45 14.16 10.20 2.52
CA GLU A 45 13.32 9.36 1.66
C GLU A 45 12.20 10.23 1.09
N SER A 46 12.10 10.33 -0.23
CA SER A 46 11.06 11.10 -0.93
C SER A 46 9.91 10.25 -1.46
N ARG A 47 10.09 8.92 -1.55
CA ARG A 47 8.99 8.01 -1.87
C ARG A 47 8.00 8.00 -0.71
N LEU A 48 6.75 7.75 -1.06
CA LEU A 48 5.67 7.82 -0.10
C LEU A 48 5.54 6.54 0.71
N ARG A 49 4.92 6.65 1.85
CA ARG A 49 4.49 5.54 2.68
C ARG A 49 2.98 5.43 2.60
N ALA A 50 2.47 4.26 2.31
CA ALA A 50 1.05 3.97 2.26
C ALA A 50 0.63 3.26 3.54
N GLU A 51 -0.26 3.87 4.31
CA GLU A 51 -0.87 3.29 5.50
C GLU A 51 -2.25 2.78 5.11
N LEU A 52 -2.43 1.47 5.07
CA LEU A 52 -3.69 0.81 4.72
C LEU A 52 -4.37 0.24 5.98
N ALA A 53 -5.68 0.41 6.09
CA ALA A 53 -6.45 -0.19 7.17
C ALA A 53 -7.85 -0.60 6.70
N PRO A 54 -8.30 -1.86 6.94
CA PRO A 54 -9.70 -2.24 6.75
C PRO A 54 -10.60 -1.48 7.72
N VAL A 55 -11.67 -0.87 7.21
CA VAL A 55 -12.68 -0.12 7.97
C VAL A 55 -14.07 -0.61 7.55
N GLY A 56 -14.63 -1.56 8.31
CA GLY A 56 -15.84 -2.25 7.90
C GLY A 56 -15.64 -3.02 6.60
N GLU A 57 -16.43 -2.72 5.57
CA GLU A 57 -16.32 -3.29 4.23
C GLU A 57 -15.42 -2.47 3.29
N SER A 58 -14.91 -1.32 3.77
CA SER A 58 -14.08 -0.39 3.01
C SER A 58 -12.60 -0.53 3.36
N LEU A 59 -11.73 0.05 2.54
CA LEU A 59 -10.29 0.18 2.77
C LEU A 59 -9.93 1.65 2.94
N SER A 60 -9.36 2.00 4.09
CA SER A 60 -8.72 3.30 4.28
C SER A 60 -7.30 3.26 3.72
N LEU A 61 -6.95 4.28 2.95
CA LEU A 61 -5.59 4.56 2.49
C LEU A 61 -5.18 5.94 3.00
N ARG A 62 -4.01 6.02 3.61
CA ARG A 62 -3.34 7.27 3.92
C ARG A 62 -1.95 7.28 3.29
N LEU A 63 -1.65 8.35 2.54
CA LEU A 63 -0.32 8.57 1.96
C LEU A 63 0.42 9.63 2.76
N VAL A 64 1.62 9.29 3.21
CA VAL A 64 2.44 10.18 4.01
C VAL A 64 3.88 10.21 3.50
N ALA A 65 4.55 11.35 3.73
CA ALA A 65 5.99 11.44 3.61
C ALA A 65 6.66 11.00 4.92
N ALA A 66 7.67 10.14 4.82
CA ALA A 66 8.45 9.63 5.95
C ALA A 66 9.95 9.88 5.71
N PRO A 67 10.40 11.15 5.76
CA PRO A 67 11.74 11.53 5.32
C PRO A 67 12.88 10.89 6.13
N PHE A 68 12.60 10.41 7.33
CA PHE A 68 13.53 9.66 8.17
C PHE A 68 13.30 8.14 8.14
N GLY A 69 12.42 7.65 7.27
CA GLY A 69 12.05 6.23 7.20
C GLY A 69 11.01 5.81 8.23
N ALA A 70 11.04 4.53 8.62
CA ALA A 70 9.99 3.89 9.44
C ALA A 70 9.81 4.53 10.82
N ASP A 71 10.89 4.89 11.48
CA ASP A 71 10.89 5.35 12.86
C ASP A 71 10.73 6.87 13.00
N GLY A 72 10.66 7.59 11.86
CA GLY A 72 10.51 9.02 11.83
C GLY A 72 9.07 9.52 11.83
N PRO A 73 8.88 10.85 11.92
CA PRO A 73 7.57 11.46 11.86
C PRO A 73 6.90 11.25 10.49
N ARG A 74 5.57 11.11 10.53
CA ARG A 74 4.69 11.08 9.36
C ARG A 74 4.24 12.50 9.03
N LEU A 75 4.41 12.91 7.79
CA LEU A 75 4.16 14.29 7.35
C LEU A 75 3.27 14.29 6.12
N SER A 76 2.57 15.41 5.90
CA SER A 76 1.82 15.63 4.67
C SER A 76 2.75 15.67 3.46
N VAL A 77 2.32 15.06 2.37
CA VAL A 77 3.08 14.93 1.13
C VAL A 77 3.25 16.28 0.46
N GLY A 78 4.47 16.58 0.03
CA GLY A 78 4.78 17.74 -0.79
C GLY A 78 4.51 19.11 -0.15
N SER A 79 4.31 19.17 1.17
CA SER A 79 4.00 20.41 1.89
C SER A 79 4.75 20.52 3.21
N GLY A 80 4.76 21.73 3.80
CA GLY A 80 5.41 21.99 5.07
C GLY A 80 6.87 22.38 4.96
N ARG A 81 7.66 22.12 6.02
CA ARG A 81 9.06 22.53 6.11
C ARG A 81 9.97 21.58 5.33
N VAL A 82 10.96 22.17 4.66
CA VAL A 82 12.01 21.44 3.92
C VAL A 82 13.04 20.84 4.88
N ARG A 83 13.57 21.66 5.80
CA ARG A 83 14.55 21.21 6.80
C ARG A 83 13.85 20.70 8.03
N LEU A 84 14.19 19.50 8.44
CA LEU A 84 13.60 18.81 9.57
C LEU A 84 14.68 18.26 10.49
N MET A 85 14.30 18.14 11.75
CA MET A 85 15.07 17.44 12.77
C MET A 85 14.13 16.54 13.54
N ALA A 86 14.60 15.35 13.92
CA ALA A 86 13.86 14.40 14.72
C ALA A 86 14.80 13.63 15.65
N ALA A 87 14.33 13.32 16.85
CA ALA A 87 15.02 12.41 17.76
C ALA A 87 14.62 10.97 17.40
N ILE A 88 15.58 10.19 16.93
CA ILE A 88 15.37 8.79 16.49
C ILE A 88 16.49 7.95 17.05
N GLY A 89 16.14 6.87 17.79
CA GLY A 89 17.13 6.00 18.41
C GLY A 89 18.06 6.67 19.42
N GLY A 90 17.62 7.78 20.02
CA GLY A 90 18.43 8.57 20.97
C GLY A 90 19.38 9.57 20.33
N GLU A 91 19.41 9.67 18.99
CA GLU A 91 20.18 10.66 18.24
C GLU A 91 19.27 11.74 17.65
N THR A 92 19.77 12.99 17.55
CA THR A 92 19.08 14.06 16.84
C THR A 92 19.51 14.06 15.37
N LEU A 93 18.67 13.53 14.50
CA LEU A 93 18.91 13.46 13.08
C LEU A 93 18.34 14.68 12.36
N GLY A 94 19.09 15.19 11.38
CA GLY A 94 18.63 16.23 10.46
C GLY A 94 18.45 15.70 9.05
N THR A 95 17.47 16.23 8.31
CA THR A 95 17.28 15.92 6.90
C THR A 95 16.70 17.09 6.13
N GLU A 96 16.86 17.07 4.82
CA GLU A 96 16.28 18.05 3.92
C GLU A 96 15.35 17.33 2.92
N ARG A 97 14.04 17.63 2.99
CA ARG A 97 13.00 17.04 2.15
C ARG A 97 13.04 17.57 0.73
N ASN A 98 12.73 16.73 -0.23
CA ASN A 98 12.45 17.13 -1.59
C ASN A 98 10.94 17.14 -1.86
N LEU A 99 10.27 18.26 -1.51
CA LEU A 99 8.82 18.41 -1.65
C LEU A 99 8.33 18.25 -3.10
N SER A 100 9.15 18.66 -4.08
CA SER A 100 8.86 18.47 -5.50
C SER A 100 8.86 16.99 -5.91
N ALA A 101 9.81 16.21 -5.40
CA ALA A 101 9.86 14.77 -5.66
C ALA A 101 8.68 14.06 -5.01
N GLU A 102 8.32 14.43 -3.78
CA GLU A 102 7.15 13.88 -3.08
C GLU A 102 5.85 14.14 -3.86
N LYS A 103 5.66 15.36 -4.40
CA LYS A 103 4.50 15.69 -5.25
C LYS A 103 4.46 14.84 -6.52
N LYS A 104 5.60 14.68 -7.20
CA LYS A 104 5.69 13.82 -8.39
C LYS A 104 5.36 12.35 -8.09
N HIS A 105 5.75 11.86 -6.91
CA HIS A 105 5.38 10.52 -6.48
C HIS A 105 3.88 10.40 -6.24
N LEU A 106 3.25 11.42 -5.63
CA LEU A 106 1.79 11.46 -5.45
C LEU A 106 1.08 11.50 -6.82
N GLU A 107 1.47 12.40 -7.72
CA GLU A 107 0.93 12.49 -9.07
C GLU A 107 1.03 11.14 -9.81
N SER A 108 2.19 10.50 -9.76
CA SER A 108 2.39 9.17 -10.37
C SER A 108 1.49 8.08 -9.79
N LEU A 109 1.13 8.17 -8.50
CA LEU A 109 0.17 7.26 -7.88
C LEU A 109 -1.26 7.54 -8.33
N LEU A 110 -1.66 8.82 -8.42
CA LEU A 110 -2.98 9.20 -8.90
C LEU A 110 -3.16 8.79 -10.38
N ASP A 111 -2.14 8.94 -11.21
CA ASP A 111 -2.14 8.45 -12.59
C ASP A 111 -2.31 6.91 -12.67
N ALA A 112 -1.68 6.17 -11.77
CA ALA A 112 -1.78 4.71 -11.72
C ALA A 112 -3.12 4.20 -11.16
N PHE A 113 -3.74 4.99 -10.28
CA PHE A 113 -5.01 4.70 -9.61
C PHE A 113 -5.99 5.88 -9.74
N PRO A 114 -6.52 6.16 -10.95
CA PRO A 114 -7.30 7.37 -11.22
C PRO A 114 -8.56 7.54 -10.34
N PHE A 115 -9.12 6.44 -9.84
CA PHE A 115 -10.28 6.50 -8.95
C PHE A 115 -9.99 7.20 -7.60
N LEU A 116 -8.72 7.37 -7.22
CA LEU A 116 -8.34 8.13 -6.03
C LEU A 116 -8.64 9.63 -6.18
N GLU A 117 -8.71 10.17 -7.39
CA GLU A 117 -9.09 11.57 -7.61
C GLU A 117 -10.56 11.84 -7.22
N ASP A 118 -11.42 10.81 -7.36
CA ASP A 118 -12.86 10.93 -7.12
C ASP A 118 -13.28 10.51 -5.69
N THR A 119 -12.45 9.76 -4.96
CA THR A 119 -12.86 9.04 -3.75
C THR A 119 -12.29 9.59 -2.44
N GLY A 120 -11.52 10.68 -2.46
CA GLY A 120 -10.89 11.15 -1.24
C GLY A 120 -10.38 12.57 -1.26
N ASP A 121 -9.55 12.89 -0.30
CA ASP A 121 -8.94 14.18 -0.10
C ASP A 121 -7.42 14.09 -0.38
N ALA A 122 -7.06 14.32 -1.65
CA ALA A 122 -5.68 14.30 -2.11
C ALA A 122 -4.80 15.36 -1.41
N GLU A 123 -5.39 16.46 -0.92
CA GLU A 123 -4.65 17.51 -0.21
C GLU A 123 -4.21 17.03 1.17
N ASN A 124 -5.05 16.27 1.86
CA ASN A 124 -4.75 15.67 3.16
C ASN A 124 -4.09 14.30 3.04
N GLY A 125 -4.14 13.67 1.87
CA GLY A 125 -3.56 12.36 1.62
C GLY A 125 -4.35 11.21 2.25
N ASP A 126 -5.67 11.37 2.42
CA ASP A 126 -6.56 10.40 3.07
C ASP A 126 -7.71 9.99 2.12
N TRP A 127 -7.93 8.67 1.95
CA TRP A 127 -8.99 8.10 1.12
C TRP A 127 -9.73 6.98 1.85
N LEU A 128 -11.02 6.87 1.55
CA LEU A 128 -11.84 5.72 1.94
C LEU A 128 -12.37 5.06 0.66
N ILE A 129 -11.91 3.86 0.37
CA ILE A 129 -12.23 3.12 -0.83
C ILE A 129 -13.31 2.09 -0.49
N GLU A 130 -14.54 2.32 -1.00
CA GLU A 130 -15.70 1.48 -0.75
C GLU A 130 -15.84 0.35 -1.77
N ASP A 131 -15.33 0.53 -2.98
CA ASP A 131 -15.37 -0.50 -4.02
C ASP A 131 -14.32 -1.58 -3.76
N PRO A 132 -14.71 -2.86 -3.55
CA PRO A 132 -13.78 -3.93 -3.24
C PRO A 132 -12.76 -4.23 -4.36
N GLU A 133 -13.14 -4.04 -5.62
CA GLU A 133 -12.24 -4.28 -6.76
C GLU A 133 -11.13 -3.23 -6.79
N GLN A 134 -11.47 -1.96 -6.52
CA GLN A 134 -10.52 -0.86 -6.40
C GLN A 134 -9.61 -1.04 -5.17
N ALA A 135 -10.19 -1.40 -4.02
CA ALA A 135 -9.46 -1.66 -2.78
C ALA A 135 -8.42 -2.79 -2.95
N LEU A 136 -8.82 -3.92 -3.53
CA LEU A 136 -7.91 -5.04 -3.78
C LEU A 136 -6.91 -4.74 -4.89
N GLY A 137 -7.27 -3.91 -5.87
CA GLY A 137 -6.36 -3.37 -6.87
C GLY A 137 -5.23 -2.55 -6.26
N LEU A 138 -5.53 -1.72 -5.25
CA LEU A 138 -4.51 -1.01 -4.46
C LEU A 138 -3.62 -1.97 -3.67
N VAL A 139 -4.22 -2.94 -2.97
CA VAL A 139 -3.45 -3.95 -2.20
C VAL A 139 -2.47 -4.71 -3.10
N GLU A 140 -2.85 -5.00 -4.34
CA GLU A 140 -1.99 -5.67 -5.32
C GLU A 140 -0.90 -4.73 -5.88
N GLY A 141 -1.27 -3.50 -6.22
CA GLY A 141 -0.42 -2.60 -7.01
C GLY A 141 0.55 -1.75 -6.18
N LEU A 142 0.14 -1.27 -5.00
CA LEU A 142 0.95 -0.35 -4.18
C LEU A 142 2.34 -0.90 -3.82
N PRO A 143 2.49 -2.19 -3.40
CA PRO A 143 3.81 -2.70 -3.00
C PRO A 143 4.86 -2.72 -4.13
N ALA A 144 4.42 -2.77 -5.38
CA ALA A 144 5.29 -2.80 -6.56
C ALA A 144 5.46 -1.41 -7.20
N HIS A 145 4.73 -0.39 -6.73
CA HIS A 145 4.75 0.93 -7.34
C HIS A 145 6.01 1.71 -6.95
N ALA A 146 6.70 2.29 -7.94
CA ALA A 146 7.98 2.98 -7.74
C ALA A 146 7.91 4.20 -6.79
N ALA A 147 6.75 4.83 -6.67
CA ALA A 147 6.52 5.97 -5.77
C ALA A 147 6.36 5.54 -4.30
N ILE A 148 6.21 4.25 -4.00
CA ILE A 148 5.99 3.72 -2.66
C ILE A 148 7.29 3.15 -2.09
N ALA A 149 7.67 3.59 -0.90
CA ALA A 149 8.77 3.04 -0.13
C ALA A 149 8.32 1.81 0.68
N GLU A 150 7.15 1.89 1.29
CA GLU A 150 6.62 0.83 2.15
C GLU A 150 5.10 0.93 2.28
N VAL A 151 4.45 -0.21 2.52
CA VAL A 151 3.01 -0.32 2.80
C VAL A 151 2.81 -0.86 4.21
N ASP A 152 2.21 -0.03 5.05
CA ASP A 152 1.93 -0.33 6.46
C ASP A 152 0.52 -0.85 6.66
N TRP A 153 0.38 -1.79 7.59
CA TRP A 153 -0.89 -2.36 7.98
C TRP A 153 -1.04 -2.39 9.50
N PRO A 154 -2.24 -2.22 10.05
CA PRO A 154 -2.50 -2.49 11.45
C PRO A 154 -2.20 -3.96 11.77
N LYS A 155 -1.67 -4.22 12.95
CA LYS A 155 -1.31 -5.56 13.39
C LYS A 155 -2.49 -6.54 13.25
N GLY A 156 -2.27 -7.64 12.55
CA GLY A 156 -3.27 -8.71 12.36
C GLY A 156 -4.42 -8.39 11.38
N LYS A 157 -4.34 -7.28 10.63
CA LYS A 157 -5.40 -6.86 9.67
C LYS A 157 -4.90 -6.71 8.23
N ARG A 158 -3.77 -7.32 7.91
CA ARG A 158 -3.20 -7.22 6.57
C ARG A 158 -4.04 -7.99 5.55
N LEU A 159 -4.50 -7.31 4.50
CA LEU A 159 -5.01 -7.95 3.29
C LEU A 159 -3.84 -8.31 2.37
N ARG A 160 -3.98 -9.41 1.64
CA ARG A 160 -2.93 -9.90 0.74
C ARG A 160 -3.54 -10.42 -0.55
N THR A 161 -2.95 -10.06 -1.66
CA THR A 161 -3.30 -10.58 -2.98
C THR A 161 -2.18 -11.47 -3.50
N VAL A 162 -2.55 -12.58 -4.13
CA VAL A 162 -1.63 -13.49 -4.82
C VAL A 162 -2.05 -13.57 -6.28
N SER A 163 -1.22 -13.05 -7.17
CA SER A 163 -1.54 -13.00 -8.60
C SER A 163 -1.37 -14.36 -9.27
N VAL A 164 -2.36 -14.73 -10.08
CA VAL A 164 -2.37 -15.96 -10.89
C VAL A 164 -2.38 -15.60 -12.36
N ASP A 165 -1.39 -16.11 -13.07
CA ASP A 165 -1.31 -16.07 -14.53
C ASP A 165 -1.44 -17.49 -15.14
N ALA A 166 -1.49 -17.55 -16.45
CA ALA A 166 -1.63 -18.82 -17.18
C ALA A 166 -0.44 -19.78 -16.97
N GLY A 167 0.74 -19.28 -16.62
CA GLY A 167 1.93 -20.12 -16.40
C GLY A 167 1.88 -20.91 -15.09
N LYS A 168 1.08 -20.44 -14.12
CA LYS A 168 0.88 -21.14 -12.84
C LYS A 168 -0.26 -22.18 -12.88
N LEU A 169 -1.00 -22.26 -13.99
CA LEU A 169 -2.15 -23.18 -14.17
C LEU A 169 -1.74 -24.44 -14.89
N GLY A 170 -1.74 -25.58 -14.20
CA GLY A 170 -1.62 -26.90 -14.80
C GLY A 170 -2.98 -27.44 -15.18
N ILE A 171 -3.19 -27.78 -16.47
CA ILE A 171 -4.43 -28.39 -16.98
C ILE A 171 -4.13 -29.78 -17.49
N THR A 172 -4.99 -30.73 -17.11
CA THR A 172 -4.97 -32.12 -17.61
C THR A 172 -6.27 -32.39 -18.34
N VAL A 173 -6.15 -32.91 -19.56
CA VAL A 173 -7.29 -33.33 -20.36
C VAL A 173 -7.24 -34.83 -20.49
N SER A 174 -8.29 -35.52 -20.06
CA SER A 174 -8.47 -36.97 -20.21
C SER A 174 -9.70 -37.30 -21.05
N LYS A 175 -9.57 -38.27 -21.96
CA LYS A 175 -10.71 -38.76 -22.76
C LYS A 175 -11.49 -39.83 -21.99
N GLU A 176 -12.79 -39.60 -21.79
CA GLU A 176 -13.71 -40.56 -21.18
C GLU A 176 -14.82 -40.90 -22.17
N ARG A 177 -14.71 -42.04 -22.85
CA ARG A 177 -15.63 -42.47 -23.90
C ARG A 177 -15.90 -41.38 -24.94
N ASP A 178 -17.07 -40.72 -24.86
CA ASP A 178 -17.52 -39.67 -25.79
C ASP A 178 -17.25 -38.22 -25.28
N TRP A 179 -16.60 -38.09 -24.10
CA TRP A 179 -16.36 -36.80 -23.45
C TRP A 179 -14.89 -36.57 -23.14
N PHE A 180 -14.51 -35.32 -23.06
CA PHE A 180 -13.22 -34.91 -22.50
C PHE A 180 -13.44 -34.39 -21.10
N ARG A 181 -12.76 -34.98 -20.12
CA ARG A 181 -12.68 -34.40 -18.79
C ARG A 181 -11.49 -33.46 -18.72
N VAL A 182 -11.76 -32.21 -18.33
CA VAL A 182 -10.73 -31.18 -18.08
C VAL A 182 -10.63 -31.00 -16.57
N SER A 183 -9.46 -31.22 -16.03
CA SER A 183 -9.14 -30.94 -14.62
C SER A 183 -7.86 -30.12 -14.53
N GLY A 184 -7.63 -29.47 -13.42
CA GLY A 184 -6.43 -28.68 -13.25
C GLY A 184 -6.36 -27.98 -11.90
N GLN A 185 -5.19 -27.43 -11.64
CA GLN A 185 -4.95 -26.63 -10.45
C GLN A 185 -3.91 -25.56 -10.72
N ALA A 186 -4.05 -24.43 -10.06
CA ALA A 186 -2.99 -23.43 -9.97
C ALA A 186 -2.24 -23.61 -8.65
N ARG A 187 -0.92 -23.75 -8.73
CA ARG A 187 -0.04 -23.72 -7.56
C ARG A 187 0.54 -22.34 -7.42
N LEU A 188 0.27 -21.73 -6.29
CA LEU A 188 0.69 -20.37 -5.97
C LEU A 188 1.83 -20.39 -4.97
N ASP A 189 2.41 -19.22 -4.75
CA ASP A 189 3.45 -19.06 -3.75
C ASP A 189 2.92 -19.45 -2.36
N GLU A 190 3.79 -19.90 -1.46
CA GLU A 190 3.47 -20.34 -0.10
C GLU A 190 2.55 -21.58 0.01
N GLY A 191 2.50 -22.42 -1.02
CA GLY A 191 1.77 -23.69 -0.99
C GLY A 191 0.26 -23.58 -1.19
N LEU A 192 -0.26 -22.39 -1.51
CA LEU A 192 -1.66 -22.20 -1.85
C LEU A 192 -1.98 -22.90 -3.19
N VAL A 193 -3.02 -23.74 -3.19
CA VAL A 193 -3.49 -24.46 -4.39
C VAL A 193 -4.94 -24.10 -4.65
N VAL A 194 -5.26 -23.70 -5.89
CA VAL A 194 -6.62 -23.39 -6.33
C VAL A 194 -7.02 -24.32 -7.46
N GLN A 195 -8.16 -24.98 -7.32
CA GLN A 195 -8.68 -25.91 -8.32
C GLN A 195 -9.23 -25.15 -9.55
N LEU A 196 -9.10 -25.76 -10.74
CA LEU A 196 -9.59 -25.18 -11.99
C LEU A 196 -11.09 -24.83 -11.93
N GLU A 197 -11.90 -25.68 -11.34
CA GLU A 197 -13.35 -25.45 -11.18
C GLU A 197 -13.66 -24.16 -10.42
N THR A 198 -12.90 -23.90 -9.35
CA THR A 198 -13.00 -22.66 -8.56
C THR A 198 -12.58 -21.44 -9.37
N LEU A 199 -11.51 -21.57 -10.18
CA LEU A 199 -11.05 -20.50 -11.07
C LEU A 199 -12.07 -20.21 -12.20
N LEU A 200 -12.69 -21.27 -12.76
CA LEU A 200 -13.75 -21.12 -13.76
C LEU A 200 -15.00 -20.44 -13.19
N ALA A 201 -15.38 -20.78 -11.96
CA ALA A 201 -16.48 -20.11 -11.28
C ALA A 201 -16.16 -18.64 -11.04
N ALA A 202 -14.96 -18.33 -10.51
CA ALA A 202 -14.51 -16.96 -10.26
C ALA A 202 -14.40 -16.13 -11.56
N ALA A 203 -14.01 -16.75 -12.68
CA ALA A 203 -13.90 -16.03 -13.95
C ALA A 203 -15.25 -15.53 -14.49
N ARG A 204 -16.37 -16.15 -14.07
CA ARG A 204 -17.73 -15.72 -14.43
C ARG A 204 -18.21 -14.53 -13.60
N GLU A 205 -17.61 -14.30 -12.44
CA GLU A 205 -17.93 -13.14 -11.60
C GLU A 205 -17.38 -11.85 -12.20
N LYS A 206 -17.95 -10.71 -11.77
CA LYS A 206 -17.46 -9.39 -12.20
C LYS A 206 -16.06 -9.14 -11.66
N SER A 207 -15.85 -9.45 -10.38
CA SER A 207 -14.53 -9.31 -9.75
C SER A 207 -13.52 -10.30 -10.33
N ARG A 208 -12.26 -9.88 -10.37
CA ARG A 208 -11.12 -10.75 -10.67
C ARG A 208 -10.45 -11.31 -9.42
N PHE A 209 -10.96 -10.94 -8.26
CA PHE A 209 -10.43 -11.36 -6.97
C PHE A 209 -11.28 -12.45 -6.35
N LEU A 210 -10.65 -13.55 -5.96
CA LEU A 210 -11.24 -14.70 -5.32
C LEU A 210 -10.83 -14.75 -3.85
N PRO A 211 -11.75 -14.64 -2.88
CA PRO A 211 -11.42 -14.76 -1.46
C PRO A 211 -11.02 -16.18 -1.09
N MET A 212 -9.92 -16.31 -0.34
CA MET A 212 -9.40 -17.59 0.15
C MET A 212 -9.48 -17.74 1.67
N GLY A 213 -10.04 -16.75 2.36
CA GLY A 213 -10.06 -16.66 3.82
C GLY A 213 -8.87 -15.89 4.39
N ASP A 214 -8.94 -15.54 5.67
CA ASP A 214 -7.88 -14.88 6.44
C ASP A 214 -7.25 -13.64 5.78
N GLY A 215 -8.07 -12.88 5.02
CA GLY A 215 -7.62 -11.68 4.31
C GLY A 215 -6.74 -11.97 3.07
N VAL A 216 -6.69 -13.22 2.62
CA VAL A 216 -5.98 -13.63 1.40
C VAL A 216 -6.93 -13.66 0.21
N TYR A 217 -6.52 -13.05 -0.90
CA TYR A 217 -7.25 -13.03 -2.16
C TYR A 217 -6.36 -13.50 -3.31
N VAL A 218 -6.94 -14.30 -4.18
CA VAL A 218 -6.30 -14.69 -5.45
C VAL A 218 -6.75 -13.73 -6.53
N ALA A 219 -5.80 -13.04 -7.15
CA ALA A 219 -6.03 -12.10 -8.24
C ALA A 219 -5.79 -12.77 -9.59
N LEU A 220 -6.84 -12.97 -10.38
CA LEU A 220 -6.70 -13.44 -11.76
C LEU A 220 -6.14 -12.32 -12.63
N THR A 221 -5.08 -12.59 -13.40
CA THR A 221 -4.68 -11.64 -14.44
C THR A 221 -5.79 -11.51 -15.47
N ARG A 222 -5.92 -10.33 -16.09
CA ARG A 222 -6.95 -10.10 -17.12
C ARG A 222 -6.88 -11.13 -18.23
N ALA A 223 -5.67 -11.47 -18.69
CA ALA A 223 -5.45 -12.47 -19.73
C ALA A 223 -5.90 -13.88 -19.30
N LEU A 224 -5.64 -14.27 -18.05
CA LEU A 224 -6.10 -15.55 -17.52
C LEU A 224 -7.62 -15.57 -17.37
N LYS A 225 -8.21 -14.51 -16.81
CA LYS A 225 -9.67 -14.41 -16.65
C LYS A 225 -10.38 -14.59 -17.99
N GLN A 226 -9.93 -13.92 -19.06
CA GLN A 226 -10.48 -14.06 -20.39
C GLN A 226 -10.39 -15.50 -20.91
N LYS A 227 -9.21 -16.14 -20.80
CA LYS A 227 -9.03 -17.53 -21.21
C LYS A 227 -9.92 -18.53 -20.45
N LEU A 228 -10.13 -18.28 -19.15
CA LEU A 228 -11.02 -19.10 -18.33
C LEU A 228 -12.50 -18.90 -18.74
N GLN A 229 -12.89 -17.67 -19.09
CA GLN A 229 -14.23 -17.37 -19.63
C GLN A 229 -14.46 -18.09 -20.97
N ASP A 230 -13.49 -18.04 -21.88
CA ASP A 230 -13.55 -18.74 -23.16
C ASP A 230 -13.68 -20.27 -22.95
N LEU A 231 -12.90 -20.83 -22.03
CA LEU A 231 -12.99 -22.27 -21.68
C LEU A 231 -14.35 -22.62 -21.06
N ALA A 232 -14.87 -21.76 -20.19
CA ALA A 232 -16.18 -21.97 -19.56
C ALA A 232 -17.32 -21.94 -20.60
N ALA A 233 -17.24 -21.06 -21.59
CA ALA A 233 -18.22 -20.97 -22.68
C ALA A 233 -18.27 -22.26 -23.53
N VAL A 234 -17.12 -22.84 -23.87
CA VAL A 234 -17.04 -24.11 -24.60
C VAL A 234 -17.64 -25.25 -23.77
N ALA A 235 -17.34 -25.32 -22.47
CA ALA A 235 -17.86 -26.34 -21.56
C ALA A 235 -19.38 -26.24 -21.35
N GLU A 236 -19.99 -25.06 -21.46
CA GLU A 236 -21.45 -24.87 -21.37
C GLU A 236 -22.20 -25.25 -22.64
N THR A 237 -21.59 -25.06 -23.80
CA THR A 237 -22.18 -25.42 -25.08
C THR A 237 -22.47 -26.94 -25.14
N ASP A 238 -21.60 -27.74 -24.54
CA ASP A 238 -21.77 -29.23 -24.51
C ASP A 238 -22.88 -29.68 -23.55
N LYS A 239 -23.23 -28.91 -22.51
CA LYS A 239 -24.37 -29.25 -21.62
C LYS A 239 -25.73 -29.05 -22.28
N HIS A 240 -25.84 -28.26 -23.33
CA HIS A 240 -27.09 -27.98 -24.04
C HIS A 240 -27.20 -28.73 -25.36
N GLY A 241 -26.15 -29.40 -25.81
CA GLY A 241 -26.11 -30.17 -27.06
C GLY A 241 -26.53 -31.63 -26.95
N SER A 242 -26.83 -32.13 -25.75
CA SER A 242 -27.26 -33.52 -25.54
C SER A 242 -28.78 -33.59 -25.28
N LYS A 243 -29.57 -33.60 -26.36
CA LYS A 243 -30.89 -34.23 -26.42
C LYS A 243 -30.85 -35.35 -27.42
#